data_3c641fb0c301a134fa817917f1f266f4
#
_entry.id   3c641fb0c301a134fa817917f1f266f4
#
_cell.length_a   1.000
_cell.length_b   1.000
_cell.length_c   1.000
_cell.angle_alpha   90.00
_cell.angle_beta   90.00
_cell.angle_gamma   90.00
#
_symmetry.space_group_name_H-M   'P 1'
#
loop_
_entity.id
_entity.type
_entity.pdbx_description
1 polymer ?
#
loop_
_entity_poly.entity_id
_entity_poly.type
_entity_poly.pdbx_seq_one_letter_code
_entity_poly.pdbx_strand_id
1 'polypeptide(L)'
;MREAVRAAVAGGLPTVAECGGVLYLNRLLSDGEGRGWPMAGGLPRPGGHTRQLGRLGYVTLTAKKDGLLGPAGTRLPAHEFHYWDSDAPGSGFRADKPQSSRGWDCAFHTPTLYAGFPHFHFWAAPSAARNFVAAGRRYVQEASL
;
A
#
# COMPACT_ATOMS: atom_id res chain seq x y z
N MET A 1 12.80 1.71 -16.29
CA MET A 1 12.06 2.26 -15.14
C MET A 1 11.46 1.15 -14.27
N ARG A 2 10.60 0.24 -14.77
CA ARG A 2 9.96 -0.83 -13.96
C ARG A 2 10.97 -1.66 -13.15
N GLU A 3 12.03 -2.12 -13.78
CA GLU A 3 13.10 -2.90 -13.13
C GLU A 3 13.86 -2.09 -12.06
N ALA A 4 14.12 -0.81 -12.32
CA ALA A 4 14.77 0.06 -11.35
C ALA A 4 13.89 0.26 -10.10
N VAL A 5 12.57 0.47 -10.29
CA VAL A 5 11.63 0.58 -9.16
C VAL A 5 11.56 -0.74 -8.39
N ARG A 6 11.46 -1.88 -9.08
CA ARG A 6 11.47 -3.20 -8.43
C ARG A 6 12.74 -3.41 -7.61
N ALA A 7 13.90 -3.13 -8.19
CA ALA A 7 15.20 -3.28 -7.52
C ALA A 7 15.30 -2.36 -6.28
N ALA A 8 14.87 -1.11 -6.39
CA ALA A 8 14.88 -0.17 -5.29
C ALA A 8 13.98 -0.61 -4.13
N VAL A 9 12.75 -1.04 -4.42
CA VAL A 9 11.81 -1.56 -3.40
C VAL A 9 12.35 -2.83 -2.75
N ALA A 10 12.87 -3.76 -3.56
CA ALA A 10 13.48 -4.99 -3.07
C ALA A 10 14.75 -4.72 -2.24
N GLY A 11 15.50 -3.66 -2.58
CA GLY A 11 16.66 -3.17 -1.84
C GLY A 11 16.32 -2.37 -0.57
N GLY A 12 15.05 -2.32 -0.18
CA GLY A 12 14.61 -1.70 1.07
C GLY A 12 14.40 -0.19 1.01
N LEU A 13 14.33 0.41 -0.18
CA LEU A 13 13.96 1.82 -0.29
C LEU A 13 12.59 2.06 0.36
N PRO A 14 12.48 2.92 1.39
CA PRO A 14 11.21 3.22 2.01
C PRO A 14 10.18 3.71 0.99
N THR A 15 9.09 2.97 0.88
CA THR A 15 8.12 3.15 -0.21
C THR A 15 6.70 3.21 0.32
N VAL A 16 5.96 4.25 -0.08
CA VAL A 16 4.50 4.35 0.08
C VAL A 16 3.87 4.25 -1.30
N ALA A 17 3.03 3.25 -1.52
CA ALA A 17 2.34 3.00 -2.77
C ALA A 17 0.83 2.89 -2.53
N GLU A 18 0.09 3.90 -2.93
CA GLU A 18 -1.36 3.96 -2.79
C GLU A 18 -2.06 3.74 -4.12
N CYS A 19 -3.17 3.01 -4.12
CA CYS A 19 -4.08 2.82 -5.24
C CYS A 19 -3.35 2.44 -6.56
N GLY A 20 -3.22 3.36 -7.51
CA GLY A 20 -2.43 3.16 -8.73
C GLY A 20 -0.98 2.77 -8.46
N GLY A 21 -0.40 3.24 -7.35
CA GLY A 21 0.95 2.85 -6.91
C GLY A 21 1.05 1.37 -6.57
N VAL A 22 0.07 0.81 -5.83
CA VAL A 22 0.07 -0.63 -5.54
C VAL A 22 -0.13 -1.46 -6.81
N LEU A 23 -0.98 -0.99 -7.72
CA LEU A 23 -1.17 -1.65 -9.03
C LEU A 23 0.13 -1.66 -9.84
N TYR A 24 0.87 -0.55 -9.82
CA TYR A 24 2.18 -0.47 -10.48
C TYR A 24 3.23 -1.41 -9.88
N LEU A 25 3.17 -1.66 -8.57
CA LEU A 25 4.06 -2.62 -7.90
C LEU A 25 3.67 -4.07 -8.11
N ASN A 26 2.48 -4.38 -8.61
CA ASN A 26 2.09 -5.74 -8.96
C ASN A 26 2.94 -6.29 -10.12
N ARG A 27 2.89 -7.60 -10.32
CA ARG A 27 3.60 -8.26 -11.45
C ARG A 27 2.93 -7.98 -12.79
N LEU A 28 1.60 -7.95 -12.79
CA LEU A 28 0.77 -7.80 -13.98
C LEU A 28 -0.45 -6.93 -13.63
N LEU A 29 -0.88 -6.12 -14.58
CA LEU A 29 -2.15 -5.40 -14.53
C LEU A 29 -2.98 -5.84 -15.72
N SER A 30 -4.19 -6.39 -15.49
CA SER A 30 -5.12 -6.69 -16.55
C SER A 30 -6.05 -5.51 -16.84
N ASP A 31 -6.30 -5.24 -18.12
CA ASP A 31 -7.32 -4.27 -18.54
C ASP A 31 -8.74 -4.88 -18.50
N GLY A 32 -9.75 -4.06 -18.83
CA GLY A 32 -11.13 -4.52 -18.87
C GLY A 32 -11.45 -5.55 -19.97
N GLU A 33 -10.53 -5.78 -20.90
CA GLU A 33 -10.64 -6.75 -22.00
C GLU A 33 -9.85 -8.05 -21.69
N GLY A 34 -9.22 -8.14 -20.51
CA GLY A 34 -8.47 -9.31 -20.08
C GLY A 34 -7.03 -9.37 -20.60
N ARG A 35 -6.54 -8.32 -21.29
CA ARG A 35 -5.13 -8.24 -21.68
C ARG A 35 -4.27 -7.89 -20.45
N GLY A 36 -3.14 -8.57 -20.31
CA GLY A 36 -2.21 -8.36 -19.20
C GLY A 36 -1.02 -7.50 -19.59
N TRP A 37 -0.73 -6.50 -18.76
CA TRP A 37 0.39 -5.57 -18.95
C TRP A 37 1.41 -5.75 -17.84
N PRO A 38 2.70 -6.05 -18.16
CA PRO A 38 3.73 -6.21 -17.15
C PRO A 38 3.94 -4.90 -16.38
N MET A 39 3.96 -4.98 -15.04
CA MET A 39 4.23 -3.89 -14.12
C MET A 39 5.61 -4.04 -13.47
N ALA A 40 5.89 -3.32 -12.37
CA ALA A 40 7.21 -3.37 -11.72
C ALA A 40 7.55 -4.74 -11.13
N GLY A 41 6.56 -5.48 -10.61
CA GLY A 41 6.78 -6.86 -10.12
C GLY A 41 7.36 -6.93 -8.70
N GLY A 42 7.25 -5.86 -7.91
CA GLY A 42 7.65 -5.84 -6.50
C GLY A 42 6.68 -6.56 -5.57
N LEU A 43 5.43 -6.75 -6.01
CA LEU A 43 4.40 -7.53 -5.32
C LEU A 43 4.07 -8.80 -6.11
N PRO A 44 3.75 -9.93 -5.44
CA PRO A 44 3.70 -11.24 -6.08
C PRO A 44 2.47 -11.50 -6.95
N ARG A 45 1.47 -10.62 -6.98
CA ARG A 45 0.16 -10.93 -7.56
C ARG A 45 -0.28 -9.94 -8.65
N PRO A 46 -1.17 -10.37 -9.57
CA PRO A 46 -1.78 -9.48 -10.55
C PRO A 46 -2.82 -8.56 -9.90
N GLY A 47 -2.98 -7.35 -10.45
CA GLY A 47 -4.16 -6.51 -10.29
C GLY A 47 -5.05 -6.62 -11.52
N GLY A 48 -6.35 -6.43 -11.35
CA GLY A 48 -7.32 -6.49 -12.43
C GLY A 48 -8.44 -5.48 -12.29
N HIS A 49 -9.05 -5.15 -13.41
CA HIS A 49 -10.25 -4.31 -13.44
C HIS A 49 -11.45 -5.05 -12.85
N THR A 50 -12.18 -4.40 -11.95
CA THR A 50 -13.44 -4.90 -11.42
C THR A 50 -14.61 -4.15 -12.07
N ARG A 51 -15.68 -4.87 -12.40
CA ARG A 51 -16.88 -4.27 -13.02
C ARG A 51 -17.70 -3.44 -12.03
N GLN A 52 -17.42 -3.55 -10.76
CA GLN A 52 -18.13 -2.87 -9.68
C GLN A 52 -17.17 -2.16 -8.75
N LEU A 53 -17.58 -0.98 -8.27
CA LEU A 53 -16.89 -0.26 -7.22
C LEU A 53 -17.03 -1.05 -5.90
N GLY A 54 -16.02 -1.87 -5.57
CA GLY A 54 -16.08 -2.79 -4.43
C GLY A 54 -15.97 -2.10 -3.09
N ARG A 55 -15.16 -1.05 -3.04
CA ARG A 55 -14.79 -0.34 -1.81
C ARG A 55 -14.81 1.15 -2.05
N LEU A 56 -15.59 1.87 -1.25
CA LEU A 56 -15.79 3.32 -1.39
C LEU A 56 -15.91 3.98 -0.03
N GLY A 57 -15.26 5.13 0.12
CA GLY A 57 -15.46 6.08 1.21
C GLY A 57 -14.47 5.92 2.36
N TYR A 58 -14.74 6.60 3.45
CA TYR A 58 -13.85 6.67 4.61
C TYR A 58 -13.73 5.34 5.34
N VAL A 59 -12.52 5.09 5.82
CA VAL A 59 -12.14 3.95 6.66
C VAL A 59 -11.13 4.39 7.71
N THR A 60 -11.04 3.64 8.79
CA THR A 60 -9.92 3.70 9.71
C THR A 60 -9.05 2.48 9.48
N LEU A 61 -7.80 2.68 9.12
CA LEU A 61 -6.80 1.62 9.03
C LEU A 61 -6.17 1.41 10.41
N THR A 62 -6.12 0.17 10.87
CA THR A 62 -5.39 -0.23 12.08
C THR A 62 -4.28 -1.19 11.69
N ALA A 63 -3.03 -0.83 11.98
CA ALA A 63 -1.88 -1.68 11.68
C ALA A 63 -1.94 -2.98 12.51
N LYS A 64 -1.82 -4.14 11.86
CA LYS A 64 -1.83 -5.46 12.50
C LYS A 64 -0.44 -5.90 12.96
N LYS A 65 0.60 -5.26 12.46
CA LYS A 65 2.01 -5.51 12.79
C LYS A 65 2.83 -4.23 12.65
N ASP A 66 4.03 -4.25 13.18
CA ASP A 66 5.00 -3.17 13.02
C ASP A 66 5.41 -3.01 11.55
N GLY A 67 5.69 -1.77 11.14
CA GLY A 67 6.15 -1.48 9.79
C GLY A 67 6.45 -0.01 9.56
N LEU A 68 6.57 0.36 8.29
CA LEU A 68 7.02 1.69 7.83
C LEU A 68 6.24 2.85 8.44
N LEU A 69 4.92 2.72 8.57
CA LEU A 69 4.06 3.80 9.03
C LEU A 69 3.87 3.82 10.55
N GLY A 70 4.34 2.79 11.26
CA GLY A 70 4.29 2.72 12.72
C GLY A 70 4.14 1.30 13.26
N PRO A 71 4.10 1.15 14.60
CA PRO A 71 3.91 -0.13 15.25
C PRO A 71 2.49 -0.67 15.07
N ALA A 72 2.31 -1.94 15.44
CA ALA A 72 0.98 -2.54 15.57
C ALA A 72 0.06 -1.66 16.43
N GLY A 73 -1.20 -1.56 16.02
CA GLY A 73 -2.18 -0.66 16.64
C GLY A 73 -2.17 0.79 16.12
N THR A 74 -1.19 1.18 15.29
CA THR A 74 -1.21 2.50 14.63
C THR A 74 -2.51 2.67 13.83
N ARG A 75 -3.21 3.80 14.05
CA ARG A 75 -4.47 4.12 13.38
C ARG A 75 -4.29 5.25 12.40
N LEU A 76 -4.77 5.07 11.17
CA LEU A 76 -4.69 6.03 10.07
C LEU A 76 -6.08 6.27 9.51
N PRO A 77 -6.63 7.49 9.59
CA PRO A 77 -7.81 7.85 8.80
C PRO A 77 -7.47 7.80 7.31
N ALA A 78 -8.31 7.14 6.53
CA ALA A 78 -8.07 6.94 5.11
C ALA A 78 -9.38 6.99 4.31
N HIS A 79 -9.24 7.11 3.00
CA HIS A 79 -10.34 7.05 2.05
C HIS A 79 -10.01 6.02 0.96
N GLU A 80 -10.98 5.22 0.54
CA GLU A 80 -10.81 4.22 -0.50
C GLU A 80 -11.79 4.48 -1.64
N PHE A 81 -11.27 4.47 -2.88
CA PHE A 81 -12.04 4.64 -4.11
C PHE A 81 -11.25 4.06 -5.29
N HIS A 82 -11.66 2.90 -5.80
CA HIS A 82 -10.96 2.27 -6.94
C HIS A 82 -11.89 1.33 -7.73
N TYR A 83 -11.62 1.24 -9.04
CA TYR A 83 -12.23 0.31 -10.00
C TYR A 83 -11.32 -0.87 -10.35
N TRP A 84 -10.08 -0.85 -9.93
CA TRP A 84 -9.14 -1.97 -10.01
C TRP A 84 -8.95 -2.56 -8.64
N ASP A 85 -8.84 -3.87 -8.56
CA ASP A 85 -8.57 -4.57 -7.30
C ASP A 85 -7.44 -5.60 -7.51
N SER A 86 -7.03 -6.25 -6.45
CA SER A 86 -6.03 -7.31 -6.45
C SER A 86 -6.55 -8.50 -5.64
N ASP A 87 -6.30 -9.71 -6.14
CA ASP A 87 -6.62 -10.96 -5.44
C ASP A 87 -5.87 -11.10 -4.12
N ALA A 88 -4.84 -10.28 -3.92
CA ALA A 88 -4.07 -10.23 -2.68
C ALA A 88 -3.91 -8.78 -2.22
N PRO A 89 -4.95 -8.18 -1.62
CA PRO A 89 -4.90 -6.81 -1.15
C PRO A 89 -3.95 -6.60 0.04
N GLY A 90 -3.33 -7.66 0.55
CA GLY A 90 -2.48 -7.63 1.74
C GLY A 90 -3.26 -7.85 3.03
N SER A 91 -2.53 -7.96 4.14
CA SER A 91 -3.10 -8.16 5.48
C SER A 91 -2.34 -7.40 6.57
N GLY A 92 -1.60 -6.36 6.18
CA GLY A 92 -0.82 -5.53 7.10
C GLY A 92 -1.68 -4.59 7.94
N PHE A 93 -2.88 -4.27 7.45
CA PHE A 93 -3.86 -3.43 8.13
C PHE A 93 -5.24 -4.07 8.16
N ARG A 94 -6.01 -3.70 9.16
CA ARG A 94 -7.46 -3.85 9.20
C ARG A 94 -8.08 -2.51 8.82
N ALA A 95 -8.93 -2.48 7.80
CA ALA A 95 -9.74 -1.35 7.44
C ALA A 95 -11.15 -1.52 8.01
N ASP A 96 -11.63 -0.58 8.80
CA ASP A 96 -12.95 -0.59 9.39
C ASP A 96 -13.75 0.65 8.97
N LYS A 97 -15.01 0.44 8.58
CA LYS A 97 -15.94 1.53 8.28
C LYS A 97 -16.35 2.27 9.56
N PRO A 98 -16.33 3.61 9.58
CA PRO A 98 -16.64 4.38 10.80
C PRO A 98 -18.11 4.25 11.26
N GLN A 99 -19.02 3.92 10.35
CA GLN A 99 -20.48 3.92 10.61
C GLN A 99 -21.15 2.55 10.38
N SER A 100 -20.37 1.47 10.36
CA SER A 100 -20.92 0.13 10.20
C SER A 100 -19.95 -0.93 10.74
N SER A 101 -20.41 -2.17 10.90
CA SER A 101 -19.56 -3.31 11.28
C SER A 101 -18.71 -3.85 10.11
N ARG A 102 -18.77 -3.24 8.91
CA ARG A 102 -17.96 -3.67 7.75
C ARG A 102 -16.50 -3.36 7.97
N GLY A 103 -15.67 -4.34 7.73
CA GLY A 103 -14.23 -4.19 7.69
C GLY A 103 -13.57 -5.33 6.92
N TRP A 104 -12.33 -5.12 6.52
CA TRP A 104 -11.54 -6.08 5.75
C TRP A 104 -10.06 -5.92 6.03
N ASP A 105 -9.31 -6.98 5.81
CA ASP A 105 -7.85 -6.90 5.83
C ASP A 105 -7.34 -6.33 4.51
N CYS A 106 -6.31 -5.49 4.57
CA CYS A 106 -5.75 -4.82 3.40
C CYS A 106 -4.29 -4.41 3.63
N ALA A 107 -3.68 -3.93 2.56
CA ALA A 107 -2.34 -3.37 2.44
C ALA A 107 -1.20 -4.31 2.88
N PHE A 108 -0.11 -4.20 2.18
CA PHE A 108 1.18 -4.72 2.62
C PHE A 108 1.81 -3.70 3.57
N HIS A 109 2.33 -4.16 4.69
CA HIS A 109 3.00 -3.33 5.68
C HIS A 109 4.24 -4.04 6.19
N THR A 110 5.41 -3.56 5.80
CA THR A 110 6.71 -4.05 6.19
C THR A 110 7.56 -2.89 6.74
N PRO A 111 8.75 -3.11 7.30
CA PRO A 111 9.61 -2.03 7.76
C PRO A 111 9.94 -0.96 6.71
N THR A 112 9.86 -1.30 5.42
CA THR A 112 10.22 -0.41 4.31
C THR A 112 9.10 -0.17 3.31
N LEU A 113 7.95 -0.83 3.44
CA LEU A 113 6.88 -0.74 2.45
C LEU A 113 5.51 -0.58 3.10
N TYR A 114 4.74 0.43 2.65
CA TYR A 114 3.28 0.42 2.65
C TYR A 114 2.81 0.31 1.20
N ALA A 115 1.95 -0.65 0.89
CA ALA A 115 1.30 -0.75 -0.42
C ALA A 115 -0.15 -1.21 -0.26
N GLY A 116 -1.11 -0.36 -0.64
CA GLY A 116 -2.54 -0.63 -0.47
C GLY A 116 -3.43 0.29 -1.28
N PHE A 117 -4.72 -0.05 -1.37
CA PHE A 117 -5.70 0.79 -2.05
C PHE A 117 -6.15 2.00 -1.22
N PRO A 118 -6.28 1.94 0.12
CA PRO A 118 -6.66 3.09 0.90
C PRO A 118 -5.63 4.21 0.82
N HIS A 119 -6.13 5.44 0.64
CA HIS A 119 -5.36 6.68 0.69
C HIS A 119 -5.44 7.27 2.09
N PHE A 120 -4.32 7.48 2.74
CA PHE A 120 -4.25 8.21 4.01
C PHE A 120 -3.59 9.57 3.82
N HIS A 121 -3.84 10.47 4.74
CA HIS A 121 -3.32 11.84 4.67
C HIS A 121 -2.35 12.09 5.82
N PHE A 122 -1.12 12.47 5.51
CA PHE A 122 -0.07 12.66 6.52
C PHE A 122 -0.41 13.70 7.60
N TRP A 123 -1.19 14.73 7.27
CA TRP A 123 -1.67 15.69 8.27
C TRP A 123 -2.62 15.07 9.29
N ALA A 124 -3.39 14.09 8.88
CA ALA A 124 -4.25 13.33 9.80
C ALA A 124 -3.47 12.25 10.59
N ALA A 125 -2.23 11.95 10.17
CA ALA A 125 -1.36 10.94 10.75
C ALA A 125 0.11 11.41 10.80
N PRO A 126 0.44 12.47 11.56
CA PRO A 126 1.81 13.05 11.57
C PRO A 126 2.89 12.07 12.04
N SER A 127 2.55 11.09 12.87
CA SER A 127 3.48 10.04 13.30
C SER A 127 3.89 9.16 12.13
N ALA A 128 2.98 8.80 11.22
CA ALA A 128 3.30 8.03 10.04
C ALA A 128 4.26 8.79 9.10
N ALA A 129 4.07 10.10 8.94
CA ALA A 129 4.99 10.95 8.19
C ALA A 129 6.40 10.94 8.81
N ARG A 130 6.49 11.11 10.13
CA ARG A 130 7.80 11.06 10.84
C ARG A 130 8.47 9.71 10.68
N ASN A 131 7.72 8.61 10.79
CA ASN A 131 8.26 7.26 10.64
C ASN A 131 8.79 7.04 9.21
N PHE A 132 8.06 7.48 8.20
CA PHE A 132 8.48 7.41 6.81
C PHE A 132 9.77 8.19 6.55
N VAL A 133 9.85 9.45 7.01
CA VAL A 133 11.07 10.27 6.89
C VAL A 133 12.24 9.66 7.65
N ALA A 134 12.01 9.12 8.86
CA ALA A 134 13.06 8.45 9.63
C ALA A 134 13.59 7.19 8.93
N ALA A 135 12.71 6.42 8.28
CA ALA A 135 13.12 5.28 7.46
C ALA A 135 13.98 5.72 6.27
N GLY A 136 13.60 6.81 5.58
CA GLY A 136 14.40 7.38 4.49
C GLY A 136 15.80 7.80 4.93
N ARG A 137 15.92 8.43 6.10
CA ARG A 137 17.23 8.82 6.66
C ARG A 137 18.11 7.60 6.97
N ARG A 138 17.55 6.55 7.57
CA ARG A 138 18.30 5.29 7.83
C ARG A 138 18.78 4.66 6.53
N TYR A 139 17.92 4.56 5.52
CA TYR A 139 18.26 4.00 4.22
C TYR A 139 19.45 4.72 3.57
N VAL A 140 19.48 6.06 3.59
CA VAL A 140 20.60 6.84 3.05
C VAL A 140 21.88 6.61 3.84
N GLN A 141 21.81 6.55 5.17
CA GLN A 141 22.97 6.31 6.03
C GLN A 141 23.57 4.92 5.79
N GLU A 142 22.73 3.89 5.66
CA GLU A 142 23.18 2.51 5.38
C GLU A 142 23.78 2.35 3.98
N ALA A 143 23.27 3.09 2.99
CA ALA A 143 23.81 3.09 1.63
C ALA A 143 25.15 3.86 1.49
N SER A 144 25.56 4.60 2.53
CA SER A 144 26.77 5.40 2.55
C SER A 144 27.95 4.72 3.26
N LEU A 145 27.73 3.50 3.78
CA LEU A 145 28.74 2.63 4.43
C LEU A 145 29.23 1.54 3.49
#